data_5537fc3cf821404d19af2a85aaf89afb
#
_entry.id   5537fc3cf821404d19af2a85aaf89afb
#
_cell.length_a   1.000
_cell.length_b   1.000
_cell.length_c   1.000
_cell.angle_alpha   90.00
_cell.angle_beta   90.00
_cell.angle_gamma   90.00
#
_symmetry.space_group_name_H-M   'P 1'
#
loop_
_entity.id
_entity.type
_entity.pdbx_description
1 polymer ?
#
loop_
_entity_poly.entity_id
_entity_poly.type
_entity_poly.pdbx_seq_one_letter_code
_entity_poly.pdbx_strand_id
1 'polypeptide(L)'
;MNLRIAATPTYTSVWDQLREAVYNRSAAVVKALEQRFVATPGLFLWYGRRFYSEMLGRELDMLQLRPGARVLHIGAGALPFTAYYLAERGYHVDAIDHDARTLAPARRLLQILGVADRVHVAQLDGLSVDAGEYDAVWISLHVSDKDVILERLLGQLRPGGWVVYREPRDWLKRYYHTTPYPAHWAERAQRTGCTQPMGKQSFALYIGAQERPTA
;
A
#
# COMPACT_ATOMS: atom_id res chain seq x y z
N MET A 1 -14.78 12.60 -28.53
CA MET A 1 -14.29 13.31 -27.35
C MET A 1 -15.41 13.22 -26.30
N ASN A 2 -15.47 12.08 -25.56
CA ASN A 2 -16.49 11.85 -24.54
C ASN A 2 -15.86 12.12 -23.18
N LEU A 3 -16.17 13.29 -22.62
CA LEU A 3 -15.95 13.60 -21.21
C LEU A 3 -16.80 12.63 -20.37
N ARG A 4 -16.17 11.67 -19.71
CA ARG A 4 -16.80 10.99 -18.58
C ARG A 4 -16.95 12.01 -17.46
N ILE A 5 -18.18 12.50 -17.31
CA ILE A 5 -18.60 13.23 -16.12
C ILE A 5 -18.40 12.25 -14.94
N ALA A 6 -17.52 12.60 -14.02
CA ALA A 6 -17.37 11.85 -12.77
C ALA A 6 -18.75 11.80 -12.11
N ALA A 7 -19.30 10.60 -11.95
CA ALA A 7 -20.57 10.40 -11.28
C ALA A 7 -20.41 10.91 -9.84
N THR A 8 -21.21 11.90 -9.48
CA THR A 8 -21.33 12.38 -8.11
C THR A 8 -21.76 11.19 -7.25
N PRO A 9 -21.06 10.85 -6.17
CA PRO A 9 -21.45 9.73 -5.33
C PRO A 9 -22.84 9.99 -4.77
N THR A 10 -23.81 9.13 -5.12
CA THR A 10 -25.16 9.16 -4.56
C THR A 10 -25.10 8.54 -3.17
N TYR A 11 -25.04 9.38 -2.14
CA TYR A 11 -25.10 8.92 -0.75
C TYR A 11 -26.48 8.35 -0.43
N THR A 12 -26.54 7.07 -0.11
CA THR A 12 -27.77 6.38 0.20
C THR A 12 -28.15 6.43 1.68
N SER A 13 -27.24 6.87 2.56
CA SER A 13 -27.50 6.94 4.01
C SER A 13 -26.68 8.02 4.74
N VAL A 14 -27.16 8.43 5.92
CA VAL A 14 -26.44 9.32 6.86
C VAL A 14 -25.08 8.70 7.27
N TRP A 15 -25.01 7.38 7.30
CA TRP A 15 -23.79 6.64 7.63
C TRP A 15 -22.72 6.75 6.54
N ASP A 16 -23.11 6.82 5.28
CA ASP A 16 -22.17 7.01 4.17
C ASP A 16 -21.59 8.43 4.18
N GLN A 17 -22.40 9.44 4.49
CA GLN A 17 -21.93 10.82 4.67
C GLN A 17 -20.98 10.95 5.86
N LEU A 18 -21.28 10.28 6.99
CA LEU A 18 -20.43 10.28 8.17
C LEU A 18 -19.10 9.57 7.91
N ARG A 19 -19.13 8.45 7.18
CA ARG A 19 -17.95 7.69 6.77
C ARG A 19 -17.02 8.56 5.93
N GLU A 20 -17.57 9.26 4.95
CA GLU A 20 -16.79 10.13 4.09
C GLU A 20 -16.26 11.37 4.84
N ALA A 21 -17.04 11.95 5.73
CA ALA A 21 -16.58 13.06 6.56
C ALA A 21 -15.42 12.64 7.49
N VAL A 22 -15.47 11.44 8.07
CA VAL A 22 -14.38 10.88 8.90
C VAL A 22 -13.16 10.57 8.05
N TYR A 23 -13.36 9.98 6.87
CA TYR A 23 -12.29 9.69 5.91
C TYR A 23 -11.58 10.98 5.47
N ASN A 24 -12.34 11.99 5.04
CA ASN A 24 -11.81 13.28 4.60
C ASN A 24 -11.11 14.06 5.73
N ARG A 25 -11.63 14.00 6.97
CA ARG A 25 -10.97 14.59 8.14
C ARG A 25 -9.67 13.87 8.48
N SER A 26 -9.67 12.53 8.46
CA SER A 26 -8.45 11.77 8.69
C SER A 26 -7.39 12.04 7.62
N ALA A 27 -7.79 12.15 6.36
CA ALA A 27 -6.92 12.53 5.25
C ALA A 27 -6.36 13.95 5.40
N ALA A 28 -7.17 14.92 5.86
CA ALA A 28 -6.71 16.30 6.12
C ALA A 28 -5.71 16.38 7.27
N VAL A 29 -5.93 15.63 8.36
CA VAL A 29 -5.00 15.52 9.48
C VAL A 29 -3.69 14.86 9.05
N VAL A 30 -3.77 13.77 8.28
CA VAL A 30 -2.60 13.11 7.70
C VAL A 30 -1.83 14.10 6.84
N LYS A 31 -2.50 14.85 5.96
CA LYS A 31 -1.87 15.85 5.09
C LYS A 31 -1.19 16.99 5.87
N ALA A 32 -1.79 17.49 6.95
CA ALA A 32 -1.18 18.51 7.81
C ALA A 32 0.05 17.97 8.56
N LEU A 33 -0.01 16.71 9.01
CA LEU A 33 1.12 16.01 9.60
C LEU A 33 2.23 15.79 8.56
N GLU A 34 1.89 15.40 7.34
CA GLU A 34 2.83 15.21 6.23
C GLU A 34 3.71 16.44 5.99
N GLN A 35 3.13 17.63 5.96
CA GLN A 35 3.88 18.88 5.79
C GLN A 35 4.88 19.10 6.92
N ARG A 36 4.52 18.79 8.16
CA ARG A 36 5.39 18.89 9.33
C ARG A 36 6.52 17.86 9.29
N PHE A 37 6.22 16.62 8.92
CA PHE A 37 7.20 15.54 8.84
C PHE A 37 8.24 15.79 7.73
N VAL A 38 7.81 16.28 6.57
CA VAL A 38 8.74 16.64 5.48
C VAL A 38 9.68 17.77 5.90
N ALA A 39 9.20 18.72 6.71
CA ALA A 39 10.01 19.80 7.24
C ALA A 39 10.97 19.36 8.37
N THR A 40 10.72 18.21 9.00
CA THR A 40 11.47 17.76 10.18
C THR A 40 11.80 16.24 10.06
N PRO A 41 12.87 15.87 9.32
CA PRO A 41 13.26 14.47 9.12
C PRO A 41 13.43 13.65 10.40
N GLY A 42 13.90 14.29 11.48
CA GLY A 42 14.02 13.65 12.80
C GLY A 42 12.67 13.19 13.36
N LEU A 43 11.60 13.96 13.15
CA LEU A 43 10.25 13.60 13.54
C LEU A 43 9.72 12.43 12.70
N PHE A 44 10.00 12.43 11.39
CA PHE A 44 9.70 11.30 10.50
C PHE A 44 10.35 10.01 11.02
N LEU A 45 11.65 10.05 11.30
CA LEU A 45 12.37 8.87 11.80
C LEU A 45 11.84 8.40 13.15
N TRP A 46 11.59 9.32 14.08
CA TRP A 46 11.03 8.98 15.40
C TRP A 46 9.66 8.30 15.27
N TYR A 47 8.74 8.91 14.52
CA TYR A 47 7.40 8.36 14.31
C TYR A 47 7.46 7.03 13.55
N GLY A 48 8.26 6.98 12.50
CA GLY A 48 8.45 5.80 11.69
C GLY A 48 9.01 4.62 12.50
N ARG A 49 10.04 4.83 13.31
CA ARG A 49 10.62 3.80 14.20
C ARG A 49 9.60 3.33 15.24
N ARG A 50 8.80 4.25 15.78
CA ARG A 50 7.82 3.91 16.82
C ARG A 50 6.64 3.09 16.31
N PHE A 51 6.21 3.30 15.05
CA PHE A 51 4.96 2.73 14.53
C PHE A 51 5.12 1.92 13.25
N TYR A 52 5.93 2.37 12.30
CA TYR A 52 6.04 1.73 10.99
C TYR A 52 7.09 0.64 10.94
N SER A 53 8.18 0.77 11.66
CA SER A 53 9.26 -0.25 11.68
C SER A 53 8.75 -1.58 12.22
N GLU A 54 7.98 -1.55 13.31
CA GLU A 54 7.36 -2.75 13.89
C GLU A 54 6.30 -3.34 12.96
N MET A 55 5.44 -2.47 12.40
CA MET A 55 4.41 -2.89 11.46
C MET A 55 5.01 -3.60 10.25
N LEU A 56 6.04 -3.00 9.64
CA LEU A 56 6.72 -3.59 8.49
C LEU A 56 7.50 -4.85 8.86
N GLY A 57 8.08 -4.90 10.07
CA GLY A 57 8.72 -6.11 10.59
C GLY A 57 7.75 -7.29 10.57
N ARG A 58 6.56 -7.13 11.17
CA ARG A 58 5.51 -8.17 11.17
C ARG A 58 5.03 -8.53 9.76
N GLU A 59 4.99 -7.57 8.84
CA GLU A 59 4.66 -7.85 7.44
C GLU A 59 5.74 -8.69 6.77
N LEU A 60 7.01 -8.34 6.96
CA LEU A 60 8.14 -9.10 6.41
C LEU A 60 8.28 -10.51 7.01
N ASP A 61 7.92 -10.69 8.28
CA ASP A 61 7.90 -12.00 8.95
C ASP A 61 6.90 -12.98 8.30
N MET A 62 5.90 -12.47 7.58
CA MET A 62 4.97 -13.30 6.81
C MET A 62 5.52 -13.74 5.45
N LEU A 63 6.60 -13.12 4.97
CA LEU A 63 7.12 -13.28 3.63
C LEU A 63 8.49 -13.95 3.63
N GLN A 64 8.81 -14.61 2.51
CA GLN A 64 10.16 -15.15 2.24
C GLN A 64 10.78 -14.39 1.06
N LEU A 65 11.17 -13.14 1.30
CA LEU A 65 11.82 -12.32 0.27
C LEU A 65 13.34 -12.52 0.31
N ARG A 66 13.92 -12.68 -0.88
CA ARG A 66 15.37 -12.70 -1.04
C ARG A 66 15.97 -11.31 -0.81
N PRO A 67 17.21 -11.19 -0.34
CA PRO A 67 17.92 -9.92 -0.29
C PRO A 67 17.95 -9.26 -1.69
N GLY A 68 17.78 -7.94 -1.74
CA GLY A 68 17.76 -7.18 -2.99
C GLY A 68 16.51 -7.38 -3.85
N ALA A 69 15.43 -7.98 -3.32
CA ALA A 69 14.18 -8.14 -4.06
C ALA A 69 13.64 -6.79 -4.55
N ARG A 70 12.98 -6.82 -5.72
CA ARG A 70 12.26 -5.66 -6.28
C ARG A 70 10.85 -5.61 -5.71
N VAL A 71 10.51 -4.47 -5.14
CA VAL A 71 9.24 -4.24 -4.47
C VAL A 71 8.52 -3.06 -5.09
N LEU A 72 7.22 -3.22 -5.37
CA LEU A 72 6.33 -2.13 -5.70
C LEU A 72 5.57 -1.68 -4.45
N HIS A 73 5.50 -0.36 -4.20
CA HIS A 73 4.68 0.21 -3.14
C HIS A 73 3.62 1.12 -3.74
N ILE A 74 2.35 0.74 -3.67
CA ILE A 74 1.19 1.47 -4.18
C ILE A 74 0.61 2.34 -3.08
N GLY A 75 0.42 3.64 -3.36
CA GLY A 75 -0.08 4.64 -2.41
C GLY A 75 1.00 5.08 -1.43
N ALA A 76 2.16 5.48 -1.95
CA ALA A 76 3.32 5.87 -1.16
C ALA A 76 3.11 7.15 -0.36
N GLY A 77 2.31 8.09 -0.86
CA GLY A 77 2.07 9.39 -0.26
C GLY A 77 3.32 10.28 -0.17
N ALA A 78 3.17 11.44 0.46
CA ALA A 78 4.28 12.37 0.71
C ALA A 78 5.25 11.87 1.79
N LEU A 79 4.81 10.95 2.66
CA LEU A 79 5.60 10.30 3.70
C LEU A 79 5.77 8.81 3.40
N PRO A 80 6.74 8.43 2.56
CA PRO A 80 6.89 7.07 2.05
C PRO A 80 7.53 6.13 3.08
N PHE A 81 6.94 6.00 4.29
CA PHE A 81 7.49 5.18 5.39
C PHE A 81 7.77 3.74 4.96
N THR A 82 6.81 3.11 4.27
CA THR A 82 6.97 1.72 3.80
C THR A 82 8.14 1.61 2.84
N ALA A 83 8.23 2.50 1.83
CA ALA A 83 9.32 2.50 0.88
C ALA A 83 10.68 2.75 1.55
N TYR A 84 10.74 3.72 2.48
CA TYR A 84 11.95 4.01 3.25
C TYR A 84 12.44 2.78 4.03
N TYR A 85 11.57 2.17 4.82
CA TYR A 85 11.97 1.02 5.66
C TYR A 85 12.25 -0.26 4.87
N LEU A 86 11.66 -0.44 3.70
CA LEU A 86 12.03 -1.51 2.77
C LEU A 86 13.43 -1.26 2.18
N ALA A 87 13.69 -0.04 1.74
CA ALA A 87 15.01 0.34 1.20
C ALA A 87 16.12 0.25 2.25
N GLU A 88 15.84 0.64 3.51
CA GLU A 88 16.78 0.50 4.65
C GLU A 88 17.16 -0.96 4.89
N ARG A 89 16.26 -1.91 4.55
CA ARG A 89 16.52 -3.37 4.62
C ARG A 89 17.15 -3.95 3.36
N GLY A 90 17.54 -3.10 2.40
CA GLY A 90 18.26 -3.51 1.20
C GLY A 90 17.39 -3.90 0.00
N TYR A 91 16.09 -3.66 0.04
CA TYR A 91 15.20 -3.88 -1.10
C TYR A 91 15.25 -2.70 -2.08
N HIS A 92 15.01 -2.98 -3.36
CA HIS A 92 14.80 -1.96 -4.38
C HIS A 92 13.30 -1.67 -4.51
N VAL A 93 12.91 -0.41 -4.36
CA VAL A 93 11.49 -0.04 -4.23
C VAL A 93 11.07 0.94 -5.31
N ASP A 94 10.09 0.55 -6.11
CA ASP A 94 9.32 1.49 -6.92
C ASP A 94 8.10 1.94 -6.09
N ALA A 95 8.09 3.21 -5.68
CA ALA A 95 7.06 3.82 -4.85
C ALA A 95 6.15 4.69 -5.73
N ILE A 96 4.90 4.31 -5.87
CA ILE A 96 3.97 5.02 -6.74
C ILE A 96 2.82 5.66 -5.97
N ASP A 97 2.36 6.79 -6.48
CA ASP A 97 1.15 7.46 -6.02
C ASP A 97 0.44 8.12 -7.21
N HIS A 98 -0.89 8.14 -7.19
CA HIS A 98 -1.68 8.80 -8.23
C HIS A 98 -1.67 10.34 -8.09
N ASP A 99 -1.43 10.86 -6.86
CA ASP A 99 -1.38 12.28 -6.58
C ASP A 99 0.04 12.84 -6.82
N ALA A 100 0.22 13.55 -7.94
CA ALA A 100 1.49 14.19 -8.30
C ALA A 100 2.07 15.10 -7.19
N ARG A 101 1.21 15.66 -6.31
CA ARG A 101 1.61 16.57 -5.24
C ARG A 101 2.43 15.87 -4.14
N THR A 102 2.34 14.56 -4.03
CA THR A 102 3.07 13.78 -3.03
C THR A 102 4.51 13.47 -3.44
N LEU A 103 4.81 13.50 -4.74
CA LEU A 103 6.07 12.97 -5.28
C LEU A 103 7.29 13.82 -4.92
N ALA A 104 7.20 15.14 -5.07
CA ALA A 104 8.33 16.01 -4.77
C ALA A 104 8.71 15.99 -3.27
N PRO A 105 7.76 16.09 -2.32
CA PRO A 105 8.04 15.90 -0.91
C PRO A 105 8.65 14.52 -0.59
N ALA A 106 8.10 13.43 -1.17
CA ALA A 106 8.61 12.09 -0.96
C ALA A 106 10.05 11.93 -1.44
N ARG A 107 10.36 12.37 -2.66
CA ARG A 107 11.74 12.34 -3.21
C ARG A 107 12.71 13.11 -2.35
N ARG A 108 12.35 14.35 -1.94
CA ARG A 108 13.19 15.17 -1.06
C ARG A 108 13.49 14.48 0.26
N LEU A 109 12.48 13.88 0.88
CA LEU A 109 12.64 13.17 2.14
C LEU A 109 13.57 11.96 1.99
N LEU A 110 13.38 11.14 0.97
CA LEU A 110 14.22 9.97 0.69
C LEU A 110 15.68 10.34 0.38
N GLN A 111 15.92 11.49 -0.28
CA GLN A 111 17.26 12.05 -0.48
C GLN A 111 17.92 12.43 0.85
N ILE A 112 17.19 13.15 1.72
CA ILE A 112 17.69 13.54 3.05
C ILE A 112 18.01 12.32 3.92
N LEU A 113 17.22 11.25 3.78
CA LEU A 113 17.37 9.99 4.52
C LEU A 113 18.40 9.04 3.90
N GLY A 114 19.02 9.38 2.76
CA GLY A 114 20.10 8.62 2.16
C GLY A 114 19.72 7.28 1.52
N VAL A 115 18.46 7.14 1.07
CA VAL A 115 17.97 5.91 0.41
C VAL A 115 17.45 6.13 -1.01
N ALA A 116 17.71 7.31 -1.58
CA ALA A 116 17.21 7.68 -2.91
C ALA A 116 17.78 6.83 -4.05
N ASP A 117 18.90 6.17 -3.85
CA ASP A 117 19.50 5.20 -4.77
C ASP A 117 18.73 3.87 -4.86
N ARG A 118 17.92 3.57 -3.87
CA ARG A 118 17.11 2.34 -3.78
C ARG A 118 15.62 2.56 -3.93
N VAL A 119 15.15 3.82 -3.91
CA VAL A 119 13.71 4.14 -4.01
C VAL A 119 13.47 5.04 -5.21
N HIS A 120 12.81 4.50 -6.23
CA HIS A 120 12.30 5.27 -7.36
C HIS A 120 10.86 5.70 -7.05
N VAL A 121 10.57 7.02 -7.14
CA VAL A 121 9.22 7.58 -6.90
C VAL A 121 8.62 8.04 -8.21
N ALA A 122 7.43 7.52 -8.56
CA ALA A 122 6.74 7.83 -9.80
C ALA A 122 5.26 8.16 -9.60
N GLN A 123 4.71 8.98 -10.50
CA GLN A 123 3.27 9.14 -10.61
C GLN A 123 2.70 7.99 -11.44
N LEU A 124 1.89 7.15 -10.80
CA LEU A 124 1.20 6.07 -11.49
C LEU A 124 -0.05 5.66 -10.70
N ASP A 125 -1.11 5.35 -11.42
CA ASP A 125 -2.32 4.77 -10.84
C ASP A 125 -2.08 3.27 -10.59
N GLY A 126 -2.42 2.78 -9.39
CA GLY A 126 -2.33 1.37 -9.03
C GLY A 126 -3.10 0.44 -9.96
N LEU A 127 -4.17 0.94 -10.60
CA LEU A 127 -4.93 0.21 -11.61
C LEU A 127 -4.17 0.01 -12.94
N SER A 128 -3.13 0.80 -13.20
CA SER A 128 -2.35 0.77 -14.45
C SER A 128 -1.01 0.06 -14.32
N VAL A 129 -0.71 -0.48 -13.14
CA VAL A 129 0.56 -1.16 -12.86
C VAL A 129 0.70 -2.45 -13.66
N ASP A 130 1.89 -2.70 -14.19
CA ASP A 130 2.38 -4.03 -14.57
C ASP A 130 3.27 -4.55 -13.42
N ALA A 131 2.83 -5.63 -12.78
CA ALA A 131 3.50 -6.18 -11.61
C ALA A 131 4.39 -7.40 -11.93
N GLY A 132 4.50 -7.81 -13.18
CA GLY A 132 5.17 -9.05 -13.59
C GLY A 132 6.66 -9.15 -13.21
N GLU A 133 7.33 -8.00 -13.03
CA GLU A 133 8.75 -7.94 -12.68
C GLU A 133 9.04 -7.80 -11.18
N TYR A 134 8.01 -7.64 -10.34
CA TYR A 134 8.20 -7.46 -8.90
C TYR A 134 8.17 -8.80 -8.15
N ASP A 135 9.00 -8.90 -7.13
CA ASP A 135 9.01 -10.01 -6.19
C ASP A 135 7.89 -9.85 -5.14
N ALA A 136 7.54 -8.59 -4.83
CA ALA A 136 6.44 -8.29 -3.93
C ALA A 136 5.79 -6.93 -4.22
N VAL A 137 4.51 -6.81 -3.86
CA VAL A 137 3.75 -5.56 -3.96
C VAL A 137 3.17 -5.22 -2.59
N TRP A 138 3.36 -3.98 -2.13
CA TRP A 138 2.69 -3.42 -0.94
C TRP A 138 1.60 -2.45 -1.35
N ILE A 139 0.40 -2.60 -0.76
CA ILE A 139 -0.73 -1.69 -0.97
C ILE A 139 -1.06 -1.01 0.35
N SER A 140 -0.99 0.32 0.37
CA SER A 140 -1.28 1.14 1.54
C SER A 140 -2.76 1.09 1.96
N LEU A 141 -3.03 1.43 3.23
CA LEU A 141 -4.38 1.40 3.80
C LEU A 141 -5.38 2.28 3.04
N HIS A 142 -4.94 3.46 2.62
CA HIS A 142 -5.80 4.49 2.00
C HIS A 142 -5.94 4.38 0.48
N VAL A 143 -5.43 3.32 -0.13
CA VAL A 143 -5.63 3.08 -1.56
C VAL A 143 -7.08 2.68 -1.78
N SER A 144 -7.78 3.37 -2.69
CA SER A 144 -9.11 2.99 -3.18
C SER A 144 -9.02 1.82 -4.16
N ASP A 145 -10.16 1.20 -4.46
CA ASP A 145 -10.29 0.13 -5.47
C ASP A 145 -9.29 -1.03 -5.30
N LYS A 146 -8.92 -1.31 -4.01
CA LYS A 146 -7.96 -2.36 -3.67
C LYS A 146 -8.35 -3.73 -4.19
N ASP A 147 -9.62 -4.05 -4.21
CA ASP A 147 -10.16 -5.30 -4.74
C ASP A 147 -9.83 -5.47 -6.23
N VAL A 148 -10.04 -4.42 -7.02
CA VAL A 148 -9.71 -4.41 -8.45
C VAL A 148 -8.20 -4.49 -8.67
N ILE A 149 -7.42 -3.74 -7.88
CA ILE A 149 -5.95 -3.79 -7.93
C ILE A 149 -5.46 -5.20 -7.59
N LEU A 150 -5.97 -5.81 -6.52
CA LEU A 150 -5.59 -7.16 -6.08
C LEU A 150 -5.94 -8.22 -7.14
N GLU A 151 -7.13 -8.15 -7.76
CA GLU A 151 -7.50 -9.08 -8.82
C GLU A 151 -6.50 -9.03 -9.99
N ARG A 152 -6.08 -7.82 -10.38
CA ARG A 152 -5.07 -7.65 -11.44
C ARG A 152 -3.71 -8.19 -11.04
N LEU A 153 -3.24 -7.86 -9.84
CA LEU A 153 -1.94 -8.31 -9.31
C LEU A 153 -1.86 -9.83 -9.23
N LEU A 154 -2.93 -10.51 -8.78
CA LEU A 154 -3.02 -11.96 -8.74
C LEU A 154 -2.93 -12.61 -10.13
N GLY A 155 -3.31 -11.89 -11.19
CA GLY A 155 -3.17 -12.33 -12.57
C GLY A 155 -1.81 -12.02 -13.21
N GLN A 156 -1.04 -11.08 -12.66
CA GLN A 156 0.20 -10.59 -13.25
C GLN A 156 1.46 -11.12 -12.54
N LEU A 157 1.42 -11.22 -11.21
CA LEU A 157 2.56 -11.68 -10.44
C LEU A 157 2.93 -13.12 -10.80
N ARG A 158 4.24 -13.34 -10.93
CA ARG A 158 4.80 -14.67 -11.14
C ARG A 158 4.65 -15.55 -9.90
N PRO A 159 4.65 -16.88 -10.07
CA PRO A 159 4.75 -17.81 -8.95
C PRO A 159 5.94 -17.46 -8.04
N GLY A 160 5.74 -17.51 -6.74
CA GLY A 160 6.71 -17.06 -5.74
C GLY A 160 6.60 -15.59 -5.35
N GLY A 161 5.77 -14.81 -6.06
CA GLY A 161 5.51 -13.40 -5.73
C GLY A 161 4.59 -13.23 -4.53
N TRP A 162 4.62 -12.03 -3.96
CA TRP A 162 3.84 -11.67 -2.78
C TRP A 162 3.04 -10.39 -2.99
N VAL A 163 1.84 -10.34 -2.43
CA VAL A 163 1.09 -9.09 -2.28
C VAL A 163 0.79 -8.87 -0.81
N VAL A 164 1.20 -7.72 -0.26
CA VAL A 164 0.85 -7.28 1.09
C VAL A 164 -0.12 -6.12 1.00
N TYR A 165 -1.24 -6.22 1.68
CA TYR A 165 -2.21 -5.13 1.75
C TYR A 165 -2.69 -4.90 3.17
N ARG A 166 -3.00 -3.63 3.47
CA ARG A 166 -3.42 -3.19 4.79
C ARG A 166 -4.91 -2.90 4.81
N GLU A 167 -5.55 -3.35 5.89
CA GLU A 167 -6.98 -3.20 6.13
C GLU A 167 -7.25 -2.58 7.51
N PRO A 168 -8.38 -1.90 7.70
CA PRO A 168 -8.84 -1.50 9.02
C PRO A 168 -9.27 -2.73 9.82
N ARG A 169 -9.06 -2.72 11.15
CA ARG A 169 -9.60 -3.73 12.05
C ARG A 169 -10.97 -3.36 12.57
N ASP A 170 -11.79 -4.36 12.79
CA ASP A 170 -13.03 -4.40 13.59
C ASP A 170 -13.82 -3.08 13.62
N TRP A 171 -13.66 -2.29 14.69
CA TRP A 171 -14.39 -1.04 14.89
C TRP A 171 -14.08 0.04 13.84
N LEU A 172 -12.88 0.01 13.22
CA LEU A 172 -12.51 0.93 12.13
C LEU A 172 -13.15 0.56 10.79
N LYS A 173 -13.58 -0.69 10.59
CA LYS A 173 -14.21 -1.13 9.33
C LYS A 173 -15.44 -0.31 8.96
N ARG A 174 -16.14 0.25 9.96
CA ARG A 174 -17.28 1.13 9.73
C ARG A 174 -16.93 2.46 9.06
N TYR A 175 -15.66 2.87 9.11
CA TYR A 175 -15.18 4.16 8.60
C TYR A 175 -14.32 4.05 7.35
N TYR A 176 -13.91 2.85 6.96
CA TYR A 176 -13.05 2.58 5.80
C TYR A 176 -13.70 1.56 4.88
N HIS A 177 -13.38 1.67 3.60
CA HIS A 177 -13.67 0.59 2.67
C HIS A 177 -12.83 -0.63 3.04
N THR A 178 -13.47 -1.79 3.08
CA THR A 178 -12.81 -3.07 3.31
C THR A 178 -12.75 -3.84 2.00
N THR A 179 -11.66 -4.55 1.80
CA THR A 179 -11.46 -5.36 0.61
C THR A 179 -12.04 -6.75 0.86
N PRO A 180 -13.04 -7.19 0.11
CA PRO A 180 -13.52 -8.57 0.19
C PRO A 180 -12.39 -9.53 -0.21
N TYR A 181 -12.43 -10.74 0.30
CA TYR A 181 -11.55 -11.82 -0.15
C TYR A 181 -12.41 -12.88 -0.83
N PRO A 182 -12.61 -12.81 -2.15
CA PRO A 182 -13.42 -13.76 -2.90
C PRO A 182 -12.81 -15.17 -2.86
N ALA A 183 -13.68 -16.19 -2.89
CA ALA A 183 -13.24 -17.58 -2.81
C ALA A 183 -12.26 -17.98 -3.95
N HIS A 184 -12.44 -17.42 -5.15
CA HIS A 184 -11.56 -17.70 -6.29
C HIS A 184 -10.12 -17.21 -6.12
N TRP A 185 -9.86 -16.25 -5.21
CA TRP A 185 -8.48 -15.87 -4.89
C TRP A 185 -7.75 -16.96 -4.13
N ALA A 186 -8.45 -17.78 -3.35
CA ALA A 186 -7.84 -18.90 -2.64
C ALA A 186 -7.30 -19.99 -3.58
N GLU A 187 -7.78 -20.03 -4.81
CA GLU A 187 -7.26 -20.93 -5.85
C GLU A 187 -5.91 -20.47 -6.42
N ARG A 188 -5.62 -19.17 -6.30
CA ARG A 188 -4.41 -18.53 -6.86
C ARG A 188 -3.36 -18.18 -5.82
N ALA A 189 -3.78 -17.90 -4.61
CA ALA A 189 -2.90 -17.39 -3.57
C ALA A 189 -3.24 -17.93 -2.19
N GLN A 190 -2.19 -18.21 -1.40
CA GLN A 190 -2.32 -18.52 0.01
C GLN A 190 -2.33 -17.23 0.82
N ARG A 191 -3.33 -17.05 1.70
CA ARG A 191 -3.48 -15.85 2.53
C ARG A 191 -3.00 -16.09 3.94
N THR A 192 -2.10 -15.20 4.40
CA THR A 192 -1.67 -15.10 5.80
C THR A 192 -2.03 -13.70 6.31
N GLY A 193 -2.20 -13.53 7.61
CA GLY A 193 -2.52 -12.22 8.17
C GLY A 193 -1.93 -12.00 9.55
N CYS A 194 -1.66 -10.74 9.88
CA CYS A 194 -1.23 -10.32 11.21
C CYS A 194 -1.95 -9.07 11.67
N THR A 195 -2.09 -8.94 13.00
CA THR A 195 -2.63 -7.72 13.61
C THR A 195 -1.55 -6.67 13.72
N GLN A 196 -1.93 -5.40 13.48
CA GLN A 196 -1.03 -4.27 13.49
C GLN A 196 -1.43 -3.25 14.57
N PRO A 197 -0.49 -2.38 14.99
CA PRO A 197 -0.82 -1.25 15.86
C PRO A 197 -1.88 -0.32 15.26
N MET A 198 -2.50 0.51 16.10
CA MET A 198 -3.46 1.55 15.70
C MET A 198 -4.68 1.05 14.90
N GLY A 199 -5.23 -0.10 15.27
CA GLY A 199 -6.47 -0.60 14.66
C GLY A 199 -6.34 -1.06 13.21
N LYS A 200 -5.13 -1.42 12.77
CA LYS A 200 -4.87 -1.98 11.44
C LYS A 200 -4.68 -3.49 11.49
N GLN A 201 -4.74 -4.10 10.34
CA GLN A 201 -4.31 -5.48 10.07
C GLN A 201 -3.63 -5.52 8.70
N SER A 202 -2.70 -6.44 8.53
CA SER A 202 -2.03 -6.68 7.27
C SER A 202 -2.27 -8.11 6.83
N PHE A 203 -2.46 -8.28 5.54
CA PHE A 203 -2.59 -9.58 4.89
C PHE A 203 -1.50 -9.71 3.84
N ALA A 204 -0.92 -10.90 3.76
CA ALA A 204 0.00 -11.30 2.72
C ALA A 204 -0.64 -12.40 1.87
N LEU A 205 -0.58 -12.26 0.56
CA LEU A 205 -0.98 -13.26 -0.42
C LEU A 205 0.28 -13.80 -1.10
N TYR A 206 0.52 -15.08 -0.97
CA TYR A 206 1.59 -15.79 -1.66
C TYR A 206 1.04 -16.40 -2.95
N ILE A 207 1.65 -16.08 -4.08
CA ILE A 207 1.26 -16.62 -5.39
C ILE A 207 1.93 -17.99 -5.55
N GLY A 208 1.15 -19.06 -5.39
CA GLY A 208 1.62 -20.43 -5.58
C GLY A 208 2.01 -20.74 -7.03
N ALA A 209 2.78 -21.80 -7.22
CA ALA A 209 2.92 -22.39 -8.55
C ALA A 209 1.55 -22.95 -8.97
N GLN A 210 1.00 -22.49 -10.08
CA GLN A 210 -0.14 -23.18 -10.67
C GLN A 210 0.35 -24.56 -11.13
N GLU A 211 -0.14 -25.63 -10.52
CA GLU A 211 -0.03 -26.94 -11.13
C GLU A 211 -0.79 -26.86 -12.46
N ARG A 212 -0.05 -26.92 -13.57
CA ARG A 212 -0.72 -27.06 -14.88
C ARG A 212 -1.49 -28.36 -14.81
N PRO A 213 -2.81 -28.36 -15.15
CA PRO A 213 -3.50 -29.63 -15.33
C PRO A 213 -2.71 -30.43 -16.35
N THR A 214 -2.22 -31.59 -15.94
CA THR A 214 -1.63 -32.56 -16.84
C THR A 214 -2.69 -32.96 -17.86
N ALA A 215 -2.46 -32.61 -19.11
CA ALA A 215 -3.31 -32.96 -20.26
C ALA A 215 -3.36 -34.46 -20.48
#